data_c0c6188926c292ca44e14f88b7b927fe
#
_entry.id   c0c6188926c292ca44e14f88b7b927fe
#
_cell.length_a   1.000
_cell.length_b   1.000
_cell.length_c   1.000
_cell.angle_alpha   90.00
_cell.angle_beta   90.00
_cell.angle_gamma   90.00
#
_symmetry.space_group_name_H-M   'P 1'
#
loop_
_entity.id
_entity.type
_entity.pdbx_description
1 polymer ?
#
loop_
_entity_poly.entity_id
_entity_poly.type
_entity_poly.pdbx_seq_one_letter_code
_entity_poly.pdbx_strand_id
1 'polypeptide(L)'
;MTRYLLDTNILLRASDPASSSYTVALQAVSQLLSQNNECVITAQVLIEFWVVATRPVDVNGLGWSPEQANNEIDQLLAQFPLLEETPQVFRNWLQLVTTYGIRGKRTHDMRLIAVMQAHQVTHLLTFNPDDFIKIADIVIVHPQELLSS
;
A
#
# COMPACT_ATOMS: atom_id res chain seq x y z
N MET A 1 10.75 -3.21 16.52
CA MET A 1 10.36 -3.54 15.13
C MET A 1 9.20 -2.64 14.71
N THR A 2 9.33 -2.00 13.56
CA THR A 2 8.28 -1.16 13.00
C THR A 2 7.58 -1.92 11.88
N ARG A 3 6.26 -1.77 11.78
CA ARG A 3 5.50 -2.36 10.68
C ARG A 3 5.09 -1.27 9.68
N TYR A 4 5.32 -1.55 8.41
CA TYR A 4 4.99 -0.67 7.29
C TYR A 4 3.91 -1.32 6.44
N LEU A 5 2.81 -0.63 6.22
CA LEU A 5 1.84 -1.02 5.19
C LEU A 5 2.38 -0.56 3.84
N LEU A 6 2.40 -1.47 2.88
CA LEU A 6 2.80 -1.17 1.50
C LEU A 6 1.57 -0.74 0.71
N ASP A 7 1.59 0.50 0.21
CA ASP A 7 0.52 0.98 -0.66
C ASP A 7 0.55 0.28 -2.02
N THR A 8 -0.56 0.30 -2.72
CA THR A 8 -0.71 -0.33 -4.04
C THR A 8 0.38 0.07 -5.01
N ASN A 9 0.75 1.36 -5.05
CA ASN A 9 1.77 1.85 -5.98
C ASN A 9 3.16 1.25 -5.72
N ILE A 10 3.47 0.90 -4.48
CA ILE A 10 4.72 0.21 -4.15
C ILE A 10 4.73 -1.18 -4.81
N LEU A 11 3.64 -1.94 -4.62
CA LEU A 11 3.52 -3.29 -5.17
C LEU A 11 3.56 -3.29 -6.70
N LEU A 12 2.83 -2.35 -7.32
CA LEU A 12 2.80 -2.23 -8.78
C LEU A 12 4.18 -1.94 -9.35
N ARG A 13 4.89 -0.97 -8.80
CA ARG A 13 6.19 -0.57 -9.32
C ARG A 13 7.26 -1.61 -9.04
N ALA A 14 7.19 -2.29 -7.91
CA ALA A 14 8.10 -3.38 -7.60
C ALA A 14 7.87 -4.62 -8.46
N SER A 15 6.70 -4.73 -9.12
CA SER A 15 6.36 -5.84 -10.01
C SER A 15 6.54 -5.50 -11.49
N ASP A 16 6.93 -4.27 -11.82
CA ASP A 16 7.03 -3.80 -13.21
C ASP A 16 8.44 -3.34 -13.53
N PRO A 17 9.29 -4.21 -14.13
CA PRO A 17 10.66 -3.84 -14.48
C PRO A 17 10.77 -2.67 -15.46
N ALA A 18 9.69 -2.36 -16.21
CA ALA A 18 9.67 -1.22 -17.12
C ALA A 18 9.38 0.12 -16.43
N SER A 19 8.95 0.09 -15.16
CA SER A 19 8.70 1.31 -14.41
C SER A 19 9.99 2.04 -14.08
N SER A 20 10.00 3.37 -14.23
CA SER A 20 11.13 4.21 -13.82
C SER A 20 11.37 4.15 -12.30
N SER A 21 10.38 3.71 -11.52
CA SER A 21 10.46 3.59 -10.06
C SER A 21 10.68 2.17 -9.58
N TYR A 22 10.92 1.23 -10.50
CA TYR A 22 11.08 -0.19 -10.15
C TYR A 22 12.21 -0.42 -9.14
N THR A 23 13.39 0.10 -9.42
CA THR A 23 14.56 -0.07 -8.55
C THR A 23 14.35 0.57 -7.18
N VAL A 24 13.78 1.77 -7.13
CA VAL A 24 13.51 2.47 -5.87
C VAL A 24 12.52 1.67 -5.02
N ALA A 25 11.45 1.16 -5.62
CA ALA A 25 10.46 0.35 -4.91
C ALA A 25 11.09 -0.91 -4.31
N LEU A 26 11.86 -1.66 -5.12
CA LEU A 26 12.52 -2.88 -4.65
C LEU A 26 13.53 -2.59 -3.54
N GLN A 27 14.35 -1.56 -3.71
CA GLN A 27 15.39 -1.21 -2.72
C GLN A 27 14.78 -0.75 -1.41
N ALA A 28 13.69 0.03 -1.46
CA ALA A 28 13.04 0.51 -0.24
C ALA A 28 12.50 -0.65 0.59
N VAL A 29 11.79 -1.58 -0.03
CA VAL A 29 11.26 -2.76 0.66
C VAL A 29 12.39 -3.63 1.20
N SER A 30 13.41 -3.87 0.39
CA SER A 30 14.59 -4.65 0.79
C SER A 30 15.30 -4.02 2.00
N GLN A 31 15.44 -2.70 1.99
CA GLN A 31 16.04 -1.95 3.10
C GLN A 31 15.25 -2.14 4.40
N LEU A 32 13.93 -2.01 4.34
CA LEU A 32 13.08 -2.21 5.51
C LEU A 32 13.24 -3.61 6.08
N LEU A 33 13.19 -4.62 5.23
CA LEU A 33 13.32 -6.01 5.67
C LEU A 33 14.70 -6.29 6.25
N SER A 34 15.76 -5.74 5.65
CA SER A 34 17.12 -5.93 6.15
C SER A 34 17.35 -5.27 7.51
N GLN A 35 16.56 -4.27 7.85
CA GLN A 35 16.62 -3.57 9.13
C GLN A 35 15.64 -4.15 10.17
N ASN A 36 15.13 -5.34 9.92
CA ASN A 36 14.20 -6.07 10.79
C ASN A 36 12.84 -5.36 10.96
N ASN A 37 12.42 -4.52 10.01
CA ASN A 37 11.07 -4.03 9.95
C ASN A 37 10.19 -5.02 9.23
N GLU A 38 8.90 -5.01 9.53
CA GLU A 38 7.93 -5.86 8.86
C GLU A 38 7.16 -5.05 7.83
N CYS A 39 6.97 -5.62 6.64
CA CYS A 39 6.11 -5.05 5.61
C CYS A 39 4.83 -5.88 5.56
N VAL A 40 3.68 -5.20 5.55
CA VAL A 40 2.37 -5.85 5.57
C VAL A 40 1.51 -5.32 4.42
N ILE A 41 0.50 -6.09 4.05
CA ILE A 41 -0.42 -5.75 2.96
C ILE A 41 -1.86 -5.92 3.41
N THR A 42 -2.80 -5.35 2.66
CA THR A 42 -4.23 -5.44 2.93
C THR A 42 -4.97 -5.99 1.72
N ALA A 43 -6.19 -6.47 1.93
CA ALA A 43 -7.06 -6.88 0.81
C ALA A 43 -7.27 -5.72 -0.16
N GLN A 44 -7.46 -4.50 0.34
CA GLN A 44 -7.69 -3.34 -0.52
C GLN A 44 -6.52 -3.10 -1.48
N VAL A 45 -5.27 -3.12 -0.99
CA VAL A 45 -4.12 -2.87 -1.87
C VAL A 45 -3.97 -3.97 -2.91
N LEU A 46 -4.31 -5.21 -2.57
CA LEU A 46 -4.27 -6.32 -3.53
C LEU A 46 -5.39 -6.22 -4.57
N ILE A 47 -6.58 -5.78 -4.18
CA ILE A 47 -7.69 -5.56 -5.12
C ILE A 47 -7.34 -4.43 -6.09
N GLU A 48 -6.81 -3.32 -5.58
CA GLU A 48 -6.37 -2.20 -6.41
C GLU A 48 -5.21 -2.61 -7.32
N PHE A 49 -4.30 -3.43 -6.82
CA PHE A 49 -3.22 -4.01 -7.62
C PHE A 49 -3.78 -4.78 -8.82
N TRP A 50 -4.76 -5.64 -8.59
CA TRP A 50 -5.42 -6.40 -9.66
C TRP A 50 -6.03 -5.48 -10.71
N VAL A 51 -6.74 -4.44 -10.28
CA VAL A 51 -7.38 -3.50 -11.19
C VAL A 51 -6.37 -2.89 -12.15
N VAL A 52 -5.26 -2.38 -11.64
CA VAL A 52 -4.23 -1.73 -12.49
C VAL A 52 -3.44 -2.76 -13.29
N ALA A 53 -3.08 -3.88 -12.67
CA ALA A 53 -2.28 -4.91 -13.35
C ALA A 53 -3.00 -5.47 -14.59
N THR A 54 -4.32 -5.66 -14.50
CA THR A 54 -5.12 -6.24 -15.61
C THR A 54 -5.71 -5.18 -16.55
N ARG A 55 -5.61 -3.89 -16.21
CA ARG A 55 -6.07 -2.81 -17.07
C ARG A 55 -5.20 -2.75 -18.33
N PRO A 56 -5.78 -2.45 -19.50
CA PRO A 56 -4.98 -2.32 -20.73
C PRO A 56 -3.88 -1.27 -20.62
N VAL A 57 -2.78 -1.50 -21.33
CA VAL A 57 -1.61 -0.60 -21.30
C VAL A 57 -1.98 0.82 -21.76
N ASP A 58 -2.88 0.95 -22.75
CA ASP A 58 -3.30 2.25 -23.27
C ASP A 58 -4.22 3.04 -22.32
N VAL A 59 -4.66 2.43 -21.23
CA VAL A 59 -5.41 3.11 -20.17
C VAL A 59 -4.71 3.01 -18.82
N ASN A 60 -3.39 3.14 -18.85
CA ASN A 60 -2.53 3.19 -17.66
C ASN A 60 -2.49 1.90 -16.84
N GLY A 61 -2.66 0.76 -17.49
CA GLY A 61 -2.53 -0.55 -16.87
C GLY A 61 -1.27 -1.28 -17.29
N LEU A 62 -1.03 -2.43 -16.71
CA LEU A 62 0.10 -3.29 -17.07
C LEU A 62 -0.26 -4.28 -18.17
N GLY A 63 -1.54 -4.43 -18.49
CA GLY A 63 -2.00 -5.32 -19.54
C GLY A 63 -1.83 -6.80 -19.23
N TRP A 64 -1.73 -7.15 -17.95
CA TRP A 64 -1.54 -8.56 -17.56
C TRP A 64 -2.85 -9.35 -17.70
N SER A 65 -2.70 -10.65 -17.94
CA SER A 65 -3.84 -11.57 -17.87
C SER A 65 -4.28 -11.76 -16.41
N PRO A 66 -5.52 -12.18 -16.17
CA PRO A 66 -5.96 -12.55 -14.80
C PRO A 66 -5.08 -13.64 -14.18
N GLU A 67 -4.61 -14.60 -15.00
CA GLU A 67 -3.72 -15.65 -14.51
C GLU A 67 -2.40 -15.07 -14.01
N GLN A 68 -1.82 -14.16 -14.75
CA GLN A 68 -0.55 -13.51 -14.39
C GLN A 68 -0.72 -12.69 -13.10
N ALA A 69 -1.82 -11.94 -13.01
CA ALA A 69 -2.12 -11.14 -11.81
C ALA A 69 -2.32 -12.04 -10.58
N ASN A 70 -3.02 -13.15 -10.74
CA ASN A 70 -3.21 -14.10 -9.64
C ASN A 70 -1.90 -14.71 -9.17
N ASN A 71 -1.02 -15.09 -10.10
CA ASN A 71 0.28 -15.64 -9.74
C ASN A 71 1.12 -14.65 -8.94
N GLU A 72 1.09 -13.38 -9.32
CA GLU A 72 1.83 -12.35 -8.58
C GLU A 72 1.23 -12.12 -7.19
N ILE A 73 -0.09 -12.11 -7.07
CA ILE A 73 -0.75 -11.96 -5.76
C ILE A 73 -0.40 -13.13 -4.84
N ASP A 74 -0.37 -14.36 -5.38
CA ASP A 74 0.04 -15.52 -4.58
C ASP A 74 1.46 -15.34 -4.03
N GLN A 75 2.38 -14.78 -4.82
CA GLN A 75 3.74 -14.50 -4.36
C GLN A 75 3.76 -13.41 -3.28
N LEU A 76 2.96 -12.37 -3.45
CA LEU A 76 2.86 -11.31 -2.45
C LEU A 76 2.30 -11.84 -1.12
N LEU A 77 1.30 -12.70 -1.19
CA LEU A 77 0.73 -13.33 0.02
C LEU A 77 1.71 -14.28 0.70
N ALA A 78 2.60 -14.91 -0.06
CA ALA A 78 3.64 -15.77 0.50
C ALA A 78 4.76 -14.94 1.16
N GLN A 79 4.96 -13.70 0.72
CA GLN A 79 6.05 -12.86 1.16
C GLN A 79 5.66 -11.92 2.31
N PHE A 80 4.45 -11.38 2.30
CA PHE A 80 4.01 -10.36 3.25
C PHE A 80 2.77 -10.80 4.01
N PRO A 81 2.71 -10.57 5.33
CA PRO A 81 1.49 -10.81 6.10
C PRO A 81 0.32 -9.98 5.60
N LEU A 82 -0.85 -10.60 5.48
CA LEU A 82 -2.09 -9.93 5.12
C LEU A 82 -2.81 -9.50 6.40
N LEU A 83 -3.05 -8.19 6.55
CA LEU A 83 -3.84 -7.68 7.66
C LEU A 83 -5.31 -8.01 7.45
N GLU A 84 -5.95 -8.59 8.45
CA GLU A 84 -7.34 -9.00 8.35
C GLU A 84 -8.30 -7.82 8.43
N GLU A 85 -9.39 -7.90 7.69
CA GLU A 85 -10.51 -6.98 7.79
C GLU A 85 -11.33 -7.35 9.04
N THR A 86 -11.34 -6.46 10.02
CA THR A 86 -12.11 -6.67 11.26
C THR A 86 -13.29 -5.71 11.28
N PRO A 87 -14.32 -5.97 12.11
CA PRO A 87 -15.44 -5.03 12.25
C PRO A 87 -15.00 -3.63 12.69
N GLN A 88 -13.87 -3.50 13.36
CA GLN A 88 -13.34 -2.21 13.82
C GLN A 88 -12.90 -1.32 12.65
N VAL A 89 -12.51 -1.92 11.52
CA VAL A 89 -12.04 -1.16 10.35
C VAL A 89 -13.08 -0.17 9.84
N PHE A 90 -14.33 -0.62 9.68
CA PHE A 90 -15.39 0.27 9.21
C PHE A 90 -15.65 1.41 10.20
N ARG A 91 -15.67 1.11 11.49
CA ARG A 91 -15.90 2.12 12.53
C ARG A 91 -14.78 3.15 12.55
N ASN A 92 -13.54 2.71 12.44
CA ASN A 92 -12.39 3.61 12.35
C ASN A 92 -12.49 4.49 11.12
N TRP A 93 -12.84 3.90 9.97
CA TRP A 93 -12.99 4.63 8.72
C TRP A 93 -14.07 5.71 8.83
N LEU A 94 -15.24 5.34 9.34
CA LEU A 94 -16.35 6.30 9.49
C LEU A 94 -15.96 7.48 10.39
N GLN A 95 -15.26 7.19 11.47
CA GLN A 95 -14.78 8.22 12.39
C GLN A 95 -13.76 9.14 11.72
N LEU A 96 -12.84 8.57 10.95
CA LEU A 96 -11.81 9.33 10.24
C LEU A 96 -12.41 10.27 9.20
N VAL A 97 -13.27 9.77 8.33
CA VAL A 97 -13.86 10.61 7.27
C VAL A 97 -14.75 11.70 7.83
N THR A 98 -15.44 11.41 8.93
CA THR A 98 -16.29 12.38 9.61
C THR A 98 -15.45 13.46 10.30
N THR A 99 -14.45 13.05 11.07
CA THR A 99 -13.61 13.98 11.86
C THR A 99 -12.83 14.91 10.94
N TYR A 100 -12.29 14.39 9.84
CA TYR A 100 -11.43 15.18 8.95
C TYR A 100 -12.17 15.75 7.74
N GLY A 101 -13.48 15.50 7.62
CA GLY A 101 -14.28 16.02 6.52
C GLY A 101 -13.85 15.53 5.16
N ILE A 102 -13.50 14.26 5.05
CA ILE A 102 -12.97 13.68 3.80
C ILE A 102 -14.07 13.49 2.78
N ARG A 103 -13.81 13.79 1.51
CA ARG A 103 -14.78 13.71 0.42
C ARG A 103 -14.20 12.94 -0.77
N GLY A 104 -15.09 12.28 -1.51
CA GLY A 104 -14.76 11.67 -2.80
C GLY A 104 -13.72 10.58 -2.71
N LYS A 105 -12.77 10.59 -3.63
CA LYS A 105 -11.78 9.51 -3.77
C LYS A 105 -10.91 9.30 -2.53
N ARG A 106 -10.65 10.36 -1.78
CA ARG A 106 -9.82 10.25 -0.58
C ARG A 106 -10.45 9.39 0.51
N THR A 107 -11.77 9.15 0.44
CA THR A 107 -12.44 8.24 1.38
C THR A 107 -11.90 6.82 1.29
N HIS A 108 -11.51 6.37 0.09
CA HIS A 108 -10.89 5.06 -0.10
C HIS A 108 -9.48 5.00 0.51
N ASP A 109 -8.71 6.08 0.38
CA ASP A 109 -7.37 6.14 0.98
C ASP A 109 -7.45 6.07 2.50
N MET A 110 -8.47 6.72 3.10
CA MET A 110 -8.68 6.69 4.54
C MET A 110 -8.99 5.29 5.06
N ARG A 111 -9.49 4.40 4.22
CA ARG A 111 -9.74 3.02 4.61
C ARG A 111 -8.44 2.28 4.90
N LEU A 112 -7.35 2.60 4.19
CA LEU A 112 -6.03 2.06 4.52
C LEU A 112 -5.60 2.48 5.93
N ILE A 113 -5.81 3.76 6.25
CA ILE A 113 -5.49 4.28 7.58
C ILE A 113 -6.33 3.57 8.66
N ALA A 114 -7.60 3.31 8.37
CA ALA A 114 -8.50 2.63 9.29
C ALA A 114 -8.01 1.20 9.60
N VAL A 115 -7.53 0.48 8.58
CA VAL A 115 -6.95 -0.86 8.77
C VAL A 115 -5.67 -0.77 9.59
N MET A 116 -4.82 0.21 9.31
CA MET A 116 -3.60 0.44 10.08
C MET A 116 -3.91 0.65 11.56
N GLN A 117 -4.89 1.49 11.86
CA GLN A 117 -5.30 1.75 13.24
C GLN A 117 -5.81 0.48 13.93
N ALA A 118 -6.60 -0.32 13.22
CA ALA A 118 -7.16 -1.56 13.79
C ALA A 118 -6.06 -2.57 14.14
N HIS A 119 -4.93 -2.53 13.45
CA HIS A 119 -3.82 -3.45 13.66
C HIS A 119 -2.60 -2.78 14.31
N GLN A 120 -2.72 -1.51 14.71
CA GLN A 120 -1.62 -0.76 15.36
C GLN A 120 -0.37 -0.69 14.47
N VAL A 121 -0.59 -0.58 13.16
CA VAL A 121 0.46 -0.31 12.18
C VAL A 121 0.59 1.19 12.05
N THR A 122 1.79 1.72 12.18
CA THR A 122 2.03 3.17 12.27
C THR A 122 2.60 3.79 11.01
N HIS A 123 3.20 3.01 10.12
CA HIS A 123 3.91 3.54 8.95
C HIS A 123 3.27 3.05 7.66
N LEU A 124 3.09 3.98 6.72
CA LEU A 124 2.60 3.69 5.37
C LEU A 124 3.69 4.07 4.37
N LEU A 125 4.10 3.11 3.54
CA LEU A 125 5.05 3.36 2.45
C LEU A 125 4.27 3.60 1.17
N THR A 126 4.43 4.79 0.58
CA THR A 126 3.69 5.18 -0.62
C THR A 126 4.51 6.16 -1.47
N PHE A 127 4.36 6.06 -2.80
CA PHE A 127 4.93 7.05 -3.71
C PHE A 127 4.15 8.37 -3.72
N ASN A 128 2.94 8.39 -3.16
CA ASN A 128 2.06 9.57 -3.18
C ASN A 128 1.70 10.02 -1.76
N PRO A 129 2.69 10.46 -0.95
CA PRO A 129 2.41 10.86 0.44
C PRO A 129 1.42 12.02 0.55
N ASP A 130 1.34 12.89 -0.48
CA ASP A 130 0.44 14.04 -0.47
C ASP A 130 -1.03 13.66 -0.63
N ASP A 131 -1.33 12.41 -1.01
CA ASP A 131 -2.71 11.91 -1.05
C ASP A 131 -3.30 11.68 0.35
N PHE A 132 -2.45 11.72 1.38
CA PHE A 132 -2.86 11.43 2.75
C PHE A 132 -2.73 12.68 3.61
N ILE A 133 -3.76 12.94 4.41
CA ILE A 133 -3.72 14.04 5.38
C ILE A 133 -2.90 13.59 6.59
N LYS A 134 -2.46 14.57 7.38
CA LYS A 134 -1.71 14.30 8.60
C LYS A 134 -2.65 13.79 9.69
N ILE A 135 -2.37 12.59 10.18
CA ILE A 135 -3.16 11.94 11.24
C ILE A 135 -2.21 11.55 12.36
N ALA A 136 -2.64 11.76 13.61
CA ALA A 136 -1.86 11.41 14.79
C ALA A 136 -1.52 9.90 14.77
N ASP A 137 -0.29 9.58 15.13
CA ASP A 137 0.25 8.22 15.23
C ASP A 137 0.43 7.50 13.88
N ILE A 138 0.23 8.21 12.76
CA ILE A 138 0.46 7.66 11.43
C ILE A 138 1.60 8.43 10.76
N VAL A 139 2.59 7.71 10.28
CA VAL A 139 3.75 8.26 9.56
C VAL A 139 3.67 7.83 8.12
N ILE A 140 3.63 8.80 7.20
CA ILE A 140 3.59 8.53 5.77
C ILE A 140 5.02 8.69 5.23
N VAL A 141 5.53 7.65 4.57
CA VAL A 141 6.93 7.60 4.11
C VAL A 141 6.99 7.41 2.61
N HIS A 142 7.75 8.27 1.93
CA HIS A 142 8.08 8.07 0.52
C HIS A 142 9.27 7.12 0.42
N PRO A 143 9.28 6.16 -0.53
CA PRO A 143 10.39 5.20 -0.65
C PRO A 143 11.77 5.84 -0.76
N GLN A 144 11.87 6.99 -1.43
CA GLN A 144 13.15 7.67 -1.59
C GLN A 144 13.75 8.12 -0.26
N GLU A 145 12.92 8.42 0.74
CA GLU A 145 13.38 8.81 2.08
C GLU A 145 14.19 7.69 2.76
N LEU A 146 13.89 6.44 2.45
CA LEU A 146 14.59 5.29 3.01
C LEU A 146 15.95 5.08 2.39
N LEU A 147 16.17 5.62 1.18
CA LEU A 147 17.38 5.44 0.41
C LEU A 147 18.31 6.65 0.46
N SER A 148 17.79 7.77 0.94
CA SER A 148 18.55 9.02 1.11
C SER A 148 19.25 9.00 2.47
N SER A 149 20.54 8.80 2.48
CA SER A 149 21.30 8.77 3.73
C SER A 149 22.38 9.83 3.74
#